data_7af8e5ff13ae0a4123452fab91c7bea8
#
_entry.id   7af8e5ff13ae0a4123452fab91c7bea8
#
_cell.length_a   1.000
_cell.length_b   1.000
_cell.length_c   1.000
_cell.angle_alpha   90.00
_cell.angle_beta   90.00
_cell.angle_gamma   90.00
#
_symmetry.space_group_name_H-M   'P 1'
#
loop_
_entity.id
_entity.type
_entity.pdbx_description
1 polymer ?
#
loop_
_entity_poly.entity_id
_entity_poly.type
_entity_poly.pdbx_seq_one_letter_code
_entity_poly.pdbx_strand_id
1 'polypeptide(L)'
;PALTGAWRHRAGGLLLSSSGHFPVHRAALHRPDLLGTRTPRTINMSTIGDDLLREASPAFGPKIEALVVYNSNPVAVAPESARVVQGFAREDLFTVVLEHFRTDTADHADIILPATTQLEHWDIHTSYGHTDVLLNRPAIAPLGQARPNTEIFRQLAARMGYTDACFADDDRTLCRTAFGTRVDFQRLLDEGFAPLGLPEAPFAEGGFPTPSGRCEFYSARLAAL
;
A
#
# COMPACT_ATOMS: atom_id res chain seq x y z
N PRO A 1 -7.93 29.44 1.62
CA PRO A 1 -7.26 29.45 2.95
C PRO A 1 -6.16 30.50 3.07
N ALA A 2 -5.30 30.69 2.05
CA ALA A 2 -4.18 31.65 2.10
C ALA A 2 -4.66 33.11 2.24
N LEU A 3 -5.61 33.55 1.43
CA LEU A 3 -6.15 34.91 1.43
C LEU A 3 -6.92 35.24 2.70
N THR A 4 -7.54 34.23 3.32
CA THR A 4 -8.31 34.40 4.57
C THR A 4 -7.45 34.27 5.84
N GLY A 5 -6.18 33.91 5.69
CA GLY A 5 -5.29 33.64 6.82
C GLY A 5 -5.64 32.35 7.57
N ALA A 6 -6.42 31.45 7.00
CA ALA A 6 -6.92 30.25 7.66
C ALA A 6 -5.78 29.33 8.18
N TRP A 7 -4.63 29.31 7.52
CA TRP A 7 -3.45 28.53 7.92
C TRP A 7 -2.87 28.90 9.29
N ARG A 8 -3.25 30.05 9.86
CA ARG A 8 -2.79 30.52 11.17
C ARG A 8 -3.55 29.90 12.35
N HIS A 9 -4.62 29.19 12.06
CA HIS A 9 -5.52 28.69 13.08
C HIS A 9 -5.55 27.17 13.11
N ARG A 10 -5.77 26.62 14.31
CA ARG A 10 -6.07 25.20 14.48
C ARG A 10 -7.22 24.79 13.57
N ALA A 11 -7.08 23.64 12.92
CA ALA A 11 -8.02 23.11 11.95
C ALA A 11 -8.29 24.03 10.73
N GLY A 12 -7.52 25.10 10.57
CA GLY A 12 -7.60 25.97 9.39
C GLY A 12 -6.76 25.46 8.23
N GLY A 13 -7.07 25.96 7.02
CA GLY A 13 -6.34 25.61 5.82
C GLY A 13 -7.04 24.56 4.97
N LEU A 14 -6.25 23.85 4.18
CA LEU A 14 -6.70 22.78 3.27
C LEU A 14 -5.70 21.63 3.35
N LEU A 15 -6.20 20.42 3.56
CA LEU A 15 -5.39 19.21 3.56
C LEU A 15 -5.92 18.26 2.49
N LEU A 16 -5.07 17.92 1.52
CA LEU A 16 -5.40 16.93 0.49
C LEU A 16 -5.31 15.50 1.04
N SER A 17 -4.28 15.24 1.84
CA SER A 17 -4.04 13.93 2.42
C SER A 17 -3.22 14.04 3.71
N SER A 18 -3.55 13.25 4.71
CA SER A 18 -2.78 13.10 5.94
C SER A 18 -1.62 12.09 5.79
N SER A 19 -1.58 11.30 4.73
CA SER A 19 -0.62 10.19 4.57
C SER A 19 0.86 10.62 4.64
N GLY A 20 1.18 11.82 4.19
CA GLY A 20 2.54 12.38 4.25
C GLY A 20 3.04 12.69 5.66
N HIS A 21 2.17 12.77 6.65
CA HIS A 21 2.55 13.02 8.04
C HIS A 21 2.99 11.77 8.79
N PHE A 22 2.60 10.59 8.31
CA PHE A 22 2.98 9.34 8.94
C PHE A 22 4.39 8.91 8.52
N PRO A 23 5.35 8.83 9.46
CA PRO A 23 6.75 8.57 9.14
C PRO A 23 7.03 7.08 8.93
N VAL A 24 6.32 6.42 8.02
CA VAL A 24 6.49 5.00 7.73
C VAL A 24 7.87 4.73 7.15
N HIS A 25 8.57 3.77 7.71
CA HIS A 25 9.91 3.35 7.27
C HIS A 25 9.82 2.40 6.07
N ARG A 26 9.33 2.92 4.94
CA ARG A 26 9.03 2.15 3.73
C ARG A 26 10.21 1.32 3.23
N ALA A 27 11.43 1.86 3.28
CA ALA A 27 12.61 1.14 2.83
C ALA A 27 12.90 -0.13 3.64
N ALA A 28 12.65 -0.11 4.95
CA ALA A 28 12.81 -1.28 5.80
C ALA A 28 11.75 -2.35 5.54
N LEU A 29 10.54 -1.93 5.14
CA LEU A 29 9.44 -2.86 4.83
C LEU A 29 9.53 -3.41 3.40
N HIS A 30 9.83 -2.55 2.43
CA HIS A 30 9.83 -2.92 1.01
C HIS A 30 11.14 -3.58 0.56
N ARG A 31 12.22 -3.38 1.31
CA ARG A 31 13.56 -3.94 1.03
C ARG A 31 13.99 -3.78 -0.42
N PRO A 32 14.03 -2.55 -0.96
CA PRO A 32 14.45 -2.31 -2.35
C PRO A 32 15.89 -2.75 -2.62
N ASP A 33 16.71 -2.88 -1.59
CA ASP A 33 18.07 -3.43 -1.65
C ASP A 33 18.10 -4.86 -2.22
N LEU A 34 17.07 -5.67 -1.97
CA LEU A 34 16.96 -7.05 -2.49
C LEU A 34 16.66 -7.10 -3.99
N LEU A 35 16.24 -6.02 -4.61
CA LEU A 35 16.13 -5.95 -6.07
C LEU A 35 17.50 -6.00 -6.76
N GLY A 36 18.57 -5.57 -6.09
CA GLY A 36 19.90 -5.47 -6.69
C GLY A 36 19.87 -4.55 -7.90
N THR A 37 20.31 -5.06 -9.04
CA THR A 37 20.32 -4.32 -10.33
C THR A 37 19.06 -4.51 -11.17
N ARG A 38 18.09 -5.29 -10.69
CA ARG A 38 16.85 -5.57 -11.43
C ARG A 38 15.96 -4.33 -11.47
N THR A 39 15.51 -3.98 -12.67
CA THR A 39 14.53 -2.91 -12.89
C THR A 39 13.26 -3.53 -13.48
N PRO A 40 12.29 -3.92 -12.64
CA PRO A 40 11.04 -4.48 -13.12
C PRO A 40 10.27 -3.41 -13.90
N ARG A 41 9.64 -3.80 -15.02
CA ARG A 41 8.68 -2.91 -15.69
C ARG A 41 7.45 -2.70 -14.81
N THR A 42 6.85 -1.54 -14.95
CA THR A 42 5.56 -1.22 -14.31
C THR A 42 4.47 -1.21 -15.36
N ILE A 43 3.38 -1.92 -15.10
CA ILE A 43 2.17 -1.87 -15.91
C ILE A 43 1.21 -0.84 -15.30
N ASN A 44 0.59 -0.01 -16.13
CA ASN A 44 -0.42 0.92 -15.66
C ASN A 44 -1.70 0.15 -15.29
N MET A 45 -2.17 0.29 -14.07
CA MET A 45 -3.39 -0.37 -13.61
C MET A 45 -4.64 0.02 -14.42
N SER A 46 -4.66 1.22 -15.00
CA SER A 46 -5.79 1.68 -15.83
C SER A 46 -5.83 1.04 -17.23
N THR A 47 -4.74 0.42 -17.68
CA THR A 47 -4.64 -0.28 -18.96
C THR A 47 -4.47 -1.79 -18.80
N ILE A 48 -4.71 -2.32 -17.60
CA ILE A 48 -4.44 -3.72 -17.27
C ILE A 48 -5.12 -4.70 -18.25
N GLY A 49 -6.36 -4.41 -18.69
CA GLY A 49 -7.07 -5.24 -19.64
C GLY A 49 -6.36 -5.38 -20.97
N ASP A 50 -5.89 -4.27 -21.52
CA ASP A 50 -5.12 -4.26 -22.78
C ASP A 50 -3.75 -4.91 -22.61
N ASP A 51 -3.08 -4.63 -21.48
CA ASP A 51 -1.75 -5.15 -21.22
C ASP A 51 -1.74 -6.66 -20.98
N LEU A 52 -2.79 -7.21 -20.39
CA LEU A 52 -2.97 -8.65 -20.28
C LEU A 52 -3.18 -9.32 -21.64
N LEU A 53 -3.80 -8.65 -22.60
CA LEU A 53 -4.05 -9.16 -23.96
C LEU A 53 -2.87 -8.92 -24.92
N ARG A 54 -1.87 -8.19 -24.49
CA ARG A 54 -0.74 -7.78 -25.34
C ARG A 54 0.28 -8.89 -25.49
N GLU A 55 0.66 -9.17 -26.73
CA GLU A 55 1.76 -10.09 -27.04
C GLU A 55 3.13 -9.48 -26.70
N ALA A 56 4.13 -10.35 -26.58
CA ALA A 56 5.51 -9.92 -26.37
C ALA A 56 6.01 -9.02 -27.49
N SER A 57 6.75 -7.97 -27.15
CA SER A 57 7.41 -7.10 -28.13
C SER A 57 8.64 -6.42 -27.50
N PRO A 58 9.57 -5.89 -28.31
CA PRO A 58 10.72 -5.14 -27.75
C PRO A 58 10.33 -3.93 -26.90
N ALA A 59 9.20 -3.27 -27.22
CA ALA A 59 8.72 -2.11 -26.48
C ALA A 59 7.94 -2.48 -25.21
N PHE A 60 7.20 -3.59 -25.21
CA PHE A 60 6.42 -4.04 -24.08
C PHE A 60 7.18 -4.98 -23.16
N GLY A 61 8.10 -5.77 -23.72
CA GLY A 61 8.75 -6.89 -23.05
C GLY A 61 7.98 -8.21 -23.22
N PRO A 62 8.21 -9.19 -22.35
CA PRO A 62 7.51 -10.48 -22.44
C PRO A 62 6.02 -10.33 -22.17
N LYS A 63 5.23 -11.26 -22.73
CA LYS A 63 3.81 -11.43 -22.43
C LYS A 63 3.63 -11.68 -20.93
N ILE A 64 2.52 -11.24 -20.39
CA ILE A 64 2.14 -11.53 -18.99
C ILE A 64 1.54 -12.94 -18.96
N GLU A 65 2.20 -13.87 -18.28
CA GLU A 65 1.83 -15.28 -18.19
C GLU A 65 1.43 -15.70 -16.77
N ALA A 66 1.73 -14.85 -15.77
CA ALA A 66 1.32 -15.07 -14.39
C ALA A 66 0.96 -13.77 -13.70
N LEU A 67 -0.05 -13.79 -12.85
CA LEU A 67 -0.54 -12.64 -12.10
C LEU A 67 -0.84 -13.04 -10.65
N VAL A 68 -0.34 -12.27 -9.71
CA VAL A 68 -0.74 -12.35 -8.31
C VAL A 68 -1.56 -11.11 -7.99
N VAL A 69 -2.83 -11.29 -7.70
CA VAL A 69 -3.73 -10.22 -7.28
C VAL A 69 -3.81 -10.22 -5.76
N TYR A 70 -3.47 -9.08 -5.18
CA TYR A 70 -3.37 -8.89 -3.75
C TYR A 70 -4.15 -7.64 -3.32
N ASN A 71 -5.13 -7.82 -2.45
CA ASN A 71 -5.99 -6.76 -1.93
C ASN A 71 -6.63 -5.89 -3.03
N SER A 72 -7.09 -6.50 -4.11
CA SER A 72 -7.67 -5.76 -5.25
C SER A 72 -8.67 -6.61 -6.02
N ASN A 73 -9.66 -5.93 -6.62
CA ASN A 73 -10.66 -6.56 -7.50
C ASN A 73 -10.65 -5.89 -8.89
N PRO A 74 -9.56 -6.04 -9.68
CA PRO A 74 -9.42 -5.35 -10.97
C PRO A 74 -10.53 -5.65 -11.97
N VAL A 75 -11.11 -6.83 -11.97
CA VAL A 75 -12.23 -7.19 -12.89
C VAL A 75 -13.44 -6.27 -12.65
N ALA A 76 -13.70 -5.88 -11.39
CA ALA A 76 -14.80 -4.98 -11.07
C ALA A 76 -14.45 -3.49 -11.16
N VAL A 77 -13.19 -3.10 -10.86
CA VAL A 77 -12.85 -1.69 -10.64
C VAL A 77 -11.93 -1.07 -11.69
N ALA A 78 -11.24 -1.87 -12.50
CA ALA A 78 -10.38 -1.32 -13.55
C ALA A 78 -11.21 -0.80 -14.74
N PRO A 79 -10.76 0.28 -15.41
CA PRO A 79 -11.41 0.77 -16.63
C PRO A 79 -11.44 -0.27 -17.73
N GLU A 80 -12.37 -0.11 -18.69
CA GLU A 80 -12.52 -1.04 -19.83
C GLU A 80 -12.83 -2.46 -19.38
N SER A 81 -13.83 -2.63 -18.49
CA SER A 81 -14.15 -3.91 -17.81
C SER A 81 -14.26 -5.11 -18.76
N ALA A 82 -14.82 -4.94 -19.96
CA ALA A 82 -14.88 -6.02 -20.96
C ALA A 82 -13.48 -6.50 -21.39
N ARG A 83 -12.52 -5.58 -21.54
CA ARG A 83 -11.13 -5.90 -21.87
C ARG A 83 -10.42 -6.57 -20.69
N VAL A 84 -10.73 -6.12 -19.46
CA VAL A 84 -10.20 -6.72 -18.24
C VAL A 84 -10.67 -8.16 -18.11
N VAL A 85 -11.98 -8.42 -18.27
CA VAL A 85 -12.53 -9.78 -18.26
C VAL A 85 -11.87 -10.66 -19.32
N GLN A 86 -11.73 -10.19 -20.57
CA GLN A 86 -11.03 -10.93 -21.62
C GLN A 86 -9.59 -11.27 -21.23
N GLY A 87 -8.86 -10.30 -20.62
CA GLY A 87 -7.51 -10.51 -20.17
C GLY A 87 -7.39 -11.57 -19.07
N PHE A 88 -8.28 -11.53 -18.08
CA PHE A 88 -8.31 -12.49 -16.97
C PHE A 88 -8.83 -13.88 -17.39
N ALA A 89 -9.67 -13.95 -18.43
CA ALA A 89 -10.21 -15.21 -18.95
C ALA A 89 -9.25 -15.97 -19.88
N ARG A 90 -8.02 -15.48 -20.09
CA ARG A 90 -7.03 -16.18 -20.90
C ARG A 90 -6.64 -17.51 -20.27
N GLU A 91 -6.69 -18.59 -21.02
CA GLU A 91 -6.29 -19.93 -20.56
C GLU A 91 -4.77 -20.06 -20.29
N ASP A 92 -3.97 -19.21 -20.92
CA ASP A 92 -2.50 -19.17 -20.76
C ASP A 92 -2.04 -18.14 -19.69
N LEU A 93 -2.94 -17.61 -18.88
CA LEU A 93 -2.63 -16.73 -17.76
C LEU A 93 -2.85 -17.47 -16.43
N PHE A 94 -1.77 -17.74 -15.71
CA PHE A 94 -1.86 -18.30 -14.37
C PHE A 94 -2.18 -17.21 -13.35
N THR A 95 -3.34 -17.26 -12.73
CA THR A 95 -3.82 -16.22 -11.80
C THR A 95 -3.96 -16.75 -10.37
N VAL A 96 -3.29 -16.08 -9.43
CA VAL A 96 -3.42 -16.32 -7.99
C VAL A 96 -4.07 -15.09 -7.34
N VAL A 97 -5.14 -15.28 -6.57
CA VAL A 97 -5.85 -14.19 -5.90
C VAL A 97 -5.78 -14.37 -4.37
N LEU A 98 -5.30 -13.34 -3.67
CA LEU A 98 -5.31 -13.24 -2.21
C LEU A 98 -6.45 -12.29 -1.82
N GLU A 99 -7.54 -12.83 -1.24
CA GLU A 99 -8.73 -12.04 -0.98
C GLU A 99 -9.53 -12.59 0.23
N HIS A 100 -10.33 -11.72 0.85
CA HIS A 100 -11.26 -12.09 1.93
C HIS A 100 -12.53 -12.74 1.39
N PHE A 101 -12.97 -12.32 0.22
CA PHE A 101 -14.23 -12.73 -0.39
C PHE A 101 -13.99 -13.27 -1.80
N ARG A 102 -14.91 -14.08 -2.27
CA ARG A 102 -14.93 -14.49 -3.67
C ARG A 102 -15.43 -13.34 -4.52
N THR A 103 -14.51 -12.54 -5.02
CA THR A 103 -14.75 -11.38 -5.88
C THR A 103 -14.85 -11.78 -7.35
N ASP A 104 -15.31 -10.85 -8.22
CA ASP A 104 -15.31 -11.08 -9.67
C ASP A 104 -13.93 -11.48 -10.21
N THR A 105 -12.86 -10.90 -9.66
CA THR A 105 -11.49 -11.29 -10.01
C THR A 105 -11.17 -12.72 -9.57
N ALA A 106 -11.63 -13.11 -8.38
CA ALA A 106 -11.41 -14.47 -7.86
C ALA A 106 -12.12 -15.54 -8.69
N ASP A 107 -13.19 -15.20 -9.41
CA ASP A 107 -13.87 -16.13 -10.32
C ASP A 107 -13.03 -16.50 -11.55
N HIS A 108 -11.98 -15.74 -11.85
CA HIS A 108 -11.01 -16.01 -12.92
C HIS A 108 -9.68 -16.61 -12.40
N ALA A 109 -9.57 -16.90 -11.11
CA ALA A 109 -8.33 -17.37 -10.51
C ALA A 109 -8.16 -18.89 -10.64
N ASP A 110 -6.94 -19.33 -10.93
CA ASP A 110 -6.53 -20.75 -10.83
C ASP A 110 -6.36 -21.15 -9.36
N ILE A 111 -5.90 -20.21 -8.53
CA ILE A 111 -5.69 -20.43 -7.09
C ILE A 111 -6.26 -19.24 -6.32
N ILE A 112 -7.09 -19.53 -5.31
CA ILE A 112 -7.56 -18.55 -4.33
C ILE A 112 -6.90 -18.87 -2.98
N LEU A 113 -6.21 -17.89 -2.40
CA LEU A 113 -5.61 -17.96 -1.09
C LEU A 113 -6.42 -17.06 -0.14
N PRO A 114 -7.20 -17.65 0.79
CA PRO A 114 -8.04 -16.85 1.68
C PRO A 114 -7.17 -16.07 2.67
N ALA A 115 -7.38 -14.75 2.69
CA ALA A 115 -6.70 -13.82 3.58
C ALA A 115 -7.52 -13.57 4.85
N THR A 116 -6.84 -13.27 5.96
CA THR A 116 -7.47 -12.88 7.22
C THR A 116 -8.03 -11.46 7.17
N THR A 117 -9.12 -11.23 7.90
CA THR A 117 -9.65 -9.88 8.17
C THR A 117 -8.83 -9.20 9.28
N GLN A 118 -9.02 -7.89 9.46
CA GLN A 118 -8.32 -7.15 10.51
C GLN A 118 -8.59 -7.67 11.95
N LEU A 119 -9.65 -8.43 12.18
CA LEU A 119 -9.90 -9.04 13.49
C LEU A 119 -8.97 -10.23 13.79
N GLU A 120 -8.26 -10.74 12.79
CA GLU A 120 -7.56 -12.02 12.83
C GLU A 120 -6.03 -11.88 12.72
N HIS A 121 -5.49 -10.67 12.49
CA HIS A 121 -4.04 -10.48 12.31
C HIS A 121 -3.51 -9.21 12.98
N TRP A 122 -2.20 -9.13 13.10
CA TRP A 122 -1.48 -7.92 13.49
C TRP A 122 -1.38 -6.98 12.30
N ASP A 123 -1.64 -5.70 12.52
CA ASP A 123 -1.42 -4.64 11.54
C ASP A 123 -1.19 -3.30 12.24
N ILE A 124 -0.79 -2.30 11.47
CA ILE A 124 -0.61 -0.95 11.94
C ILE A 124 -1.30 0.01 10.98
N HIS A 125 -2.17 0.86 11.53
CA HIS A 125 -3.02 1.71 10.72
C HIS A 125 -2.64 3.17 10.78
N THR A 126 -2.70 3.79 9.61
CA THR A 126 -2.66 5.23 9.40
C THR A 126 -3.92 5.62 8.64
N SER A 127 -4.68 6.58 9.12
CA SER A 127 -5.99 6.89 8.55
C SER A 127 -6.18 8.37 8.28
N TYR A 128 -7.20 8.69 7.49
CA TYR A 128 -7.69 10.05 7.36
C TYR A 128 -8.46 10.48 8.60
N GLY A 129 -8.49 11.79 8.86
CA GLY A 129 -9.29 12.38 9.92
C GLY A 129 -8.62 12.44 11.30
N HIS A 130 -7.48 11.81 11.47
CA HIS A 130 -6.65 11.91 12.68
C HIS A 130 -5.15 11.77 12.34
N THR A 131 -4.30 12.04 13.32
CA THR A 131 -2.83 11.93 13.22
C THR A 131 -2.28 10.94 14.23
N ASP A 132 -3.07 9.93 14.58
CA ASP A 132 -2.67 8.85 15.46
C ASP A 132 -2.30 7.62 14.65
N VAL A 133 -1.24 6.95 15.07
CA VAL A 133 -0.90 5.60 14.63
C VAL A 133 -1.69 4.63 15.49
N LEU A 134 -2.38 3.68 14.88
CA LEU A 134 -3.16 2.67 15.58
C LEU A 134 -2.51 1.30 15.43
N LEU A 135 -2.48 0.51 16.51
CA LEU A 135 -2.06 -0.88 16.47
C LEU A 135 -3.28 -1.79 16.43
N ASN A 136 -3.38 -2.55 15.37
CA ASN A 136 -4.35 -3.64 15.30
C ASN A 136 -3.74 -4.91 15.86
N ARG A 137 -4.44 -5.54 16.80
CA ARG A 137 -4.08 -6.85 17.37
C ARG A 137 -5.18 -7.85 17.05
N PRO A 138 -4.85 -9.12 16.76
CA PRO A 138 -5.86 -10.13 16.53
C PRO A 138 -6.76 -10.28 17.75
N ALA A 139 -8.06 -10.15 17.55
CA ALA A 139 -9.09 -10.35 18.56
C ALA A 139 -9.66 -11.77 18.52
N ILE A 140 -9.53 -12.46 17.39
CA ILE A 140 -9.98 -13.83 17.17
C ILE A 140 -8.91 -14.60 16.38
N ALA A 141 -8.97 -15.92 16.43
CA ALA A 141 -8.15 -16.78 15.60
C ALA A 141 -8.61 -16.70 14.12
N PRO A 142 -7.70 -16.91 13.15
CA PRO A 142 -8.06 -17.00 11.74
C PRO A 142 -9.13 -18.05 11.48
N LEU A 143 -10.11 -17.69 10.64
CA LEU A 143 -11.22 -18.58 10.28
C LEU A 143 -10.78 -19.59 9.21
N GLY A 144 -10.99 -20.87 9.47
CA GLY A 144 -10.77 -21.94 8.48
C GLY A 144 -9.34 -22.02 8.00
N GLN A 145 -9.12 -21.78 6.70
CA GLN A 145 -7.80 -21.79 6.06
C GLN A 145 -7.22 -20.40 5.84
N ALA A 146 -7.89 -19.34 6.29
CA ALA A 146 -7.43 -17.97 6.13
C ALA A 146 -6.08 -17.76 6.84
N ARG A 147 -5.20 -17.01 6.21
CA ARG A 147 -3.88 -16.66 6.74
C ARG A 147 -3.60 -15.18 6.53
N PRO A 148 -2.85 -14.54 7.43
CA PRO A 148 -2.33 -13.20 7.16
C PRO A 148 -1.57 -13.17 5.82
N ASN A 149 -1.75 -12.12 5.05
CA ASN A 149 -1.04 -11.98 3.78
C ASN A 149 0.48 -12.05 3.95
N THR A 150 1.00 -11.49 5.02
CA THR A 150 2.41 -11.57 5.41
C THR A 150 2.88 -13.02 5.56
N GLU A 151 2.07 -13.87 6.18
CA GLU A 151 2.36 -15.31 6.32
C GLU A 151 2.32 -16.03 4.97
N ILE A 152 1.37 -15.70 4.09
CA ILE A 152 1.30 -16.24 2.73
C ILE A 152 2.59 -15.90 1.97
N PHE A 153 3.04 -14.63 2.03
CA PHE A 153 4.27 -14.22 1.36
C PHE A 153 5.53 -14.82 1.98
N ARG A 154 5.61 -14.98 3.31
CA ARG A 154 6.71 -15.70 3.96
C ARG A 154 6.81 -17.15 3.46
N GLN A 155 5.69 -17.84 3.41
CA GLN A 155 5.65 -19.23 2.91
C GLN A 155 6.00 -19.32 1.43
N LEU A 156 5.57 -18.35 0.62
CA LEU A 156 5.95 -18.28 -0.80
C LEU A 156 7.45 -18.05 -0.95
N ALA A 157 8.03 -17.10 -0.21
CA ALA A 157 9.46 -16.82 -0.22
C ALA A 157 10.27 -18.06 0.16
N ALA A 158 9.88 -18.78 1.21
CA ALA A 158 10.54 -20.01 1.61
C ALA A 158 10.51 -21.09 0.51
N ARG A 159 9.36 -21.27 -0.16
CA ARG A 159 9.23 -22.23 -1.27
C ARG A 159 10.02 -21.83 -2.51
N MET A 160 10.22 -20.53 -2.71
CA MET A 160 11.08 -19.99 -3.78
C MET A 160 12.57 -20.00 -3.43
N GLY A 161 12.94 -20.43 -2.23
CA GLY A 161 14.33 -20.53 -1.78
C GLY A 161 14.95 -19.21 -1.34
N TYR A 162 14.16 -18.18 -1.05
CA TYR A 162 14.66 -16.93 -0.47
C TYR A 162 15.01 -17.15 1.02
N THR A 163 16.23 -16.75 1.40
CA THR A 163 16.79 -16.98 2.73
C THR A 163 17.15 -15.70 3.49
N ASP A 164 16.85 -14.54 2.92
CA ASP A 164 17.10 -13.25 3.59
C ASP A 164 16.32 -13.14 4.90
N ALA A 165 16.96 -12.64 5.94
CA ALA A 165 16.42 -12.61 7.29
C ALA A 165 15.05 -11.90 7.40
N CYS A 166 14.78 -10.90 6.55
CA CYS A 166 13.50 -10.19 6.53
C CYS A 166 12.29 -11.09 6.19
N PHE A 167 12.49 -12.23 5.52
CA PHE A 167 11.43 -13.20 5.27
C PHE A 167 11.09 -14.08 6.48
N ALA A 168 11.85 -13.95 7.57
CA ALA A 168 11.56 -14.63 8.85
C ALA A 168 10.87 -13.71 9.88
N ASP A 169 10.76 -12.41 9.58
CA ASP A 169 10.13 -11.45 10.49
C ASP A 169 8.65 -11.77 10.69
N ASP A 170 8.21 -11.87 11.94
CA ASP A 170 6.80 -12.02 12.28
C ASP A 170 6.04 -10.69 12.14
N ASP A 171 4.71 -10.75 12.16
CA ASP A 171 3.86 -9.58 11.96
C ASP A 171 4.06 -8.52 13.04
N ARG A 172 4.34 -8.92 14.28
CA ARG A 172 4.63 -7.97 15.37
C ARG A 172 5.95 -7.24 15.14
N THR A 173 6.95 -7.93 14.63
CA THR A 173 8.23 -7.36 14.22
C THR A 173 8.04 -6.37 13.05
N LEU A 174 7.23 -6.74 12.05
CA LEU A 174 6.89 -5.84 10.94
C LEU A 174 6.18 -4.56 11.42
N CYS A 175 5.21 -4.68 12.33
CA CYS A 175 4.53 -3.54 12.95
C CYS A 175 5.52 -2.60 13.67
N ARG A 176 6.48 -3.15 14.41
CA ARG A 176 7.54 -2.37 15.08
C ARG A 176 8.44 -1.70 14.04
N THR A 177 8.85 -2.41 13.00
CA THR A 177 9.73 -1.92 11.95
C THR A 177 9.09 -0.78 11.15
N ALA A 178 7.76 -0.80 11.00
CA ALA A 178 7.03 0.18 10.21
C ALA A 178 7.31 1.64 10.61
N PHE A 179 7.52 1.90 11.89
CA PHE A 179 7.82 3.24 12.39
C PHE A 179 9.20 3.35 13.07
N GLY A 180 9.85 2.22 13.35
CA GLY A 180 11.13 2.17 14.05
C GLY A 180 11.05 2.90 15.39
N THR A 181 12.00 3.83 15.64
CA THR A 181 12.02 4.65 16.86
C THR A 181 11.16 5.91 16.80
N ARG A 182 10.47 6.18 15.69
CA ARG A 182 9.66 7.39 15.49
C ARG A 182 8.32 7.36 16.20
N VAL A 183 7.86 6.16 16.54
CA VAL A 183 6.66 5.93 17.34
C VAL A 183 7.01 4.93 18.44
N ASP A 184 6.61 5.22 19.65
CA ASP A 184 6.83 4.32 20.78
C ASP A 184 5.94 3.06 20.63
N PHE A 185 6.58 1.95 20.27
CA PHE A 185 5.88 0.70 20.06
C PHE A 185 5.32 0.11 21.36
N GLN A 186 5.97 0.37 22.51
CA GLN A 186 5.44 -0.07 23.80
C GLN A 186 4.13 0.65 24.10
N ARG A 187 4.06 1.96 23.85
CA ARG A 187 2.83 2.72 23.96
C ARG A 187 1.71 2.17 23.07
N LEU A 188 2.02 1.80 21.83
CA LEU A 188 1.06 1.15 20.94
C LEU A 188 0.54 -0.18 21.51
N LEU A 189 1.42 -0.94 22.19
CA LEU A 189 1.01 -2.18 22.84
C LEU A 189 0.11 -1.94 24.06
N ASP A 190 0.36 -0.88 24.83
CA ASP A 190 -0.36 -0.61 26.06
C ASP A 190 -1.68 0.12 25.81
N GLU A 191 -1.67 1.15 24.95
CA GLU A 191 -2.80 2.04 24.70
C GLU A 191 -3.57 1.72 23.42
N GLY A 192 -2.97 0.97 22.47
CA GLY A 192 -3.54 0.68 21.16
C GLY A 192 -3.31 1.78 20.12
N PHE A 193 -2.85 2.96 20.52
CA PHE A 193 -2.57 4.09 19.64
C PHE A 193 -1.43 4.96 20.16
N ALA A 194 -0.85 5.74 19.26
CA ALA A 194 0.15 6.75 19.59
C ALA A 194 -0.03 7.99 18.69
N PRO A 195 -0.21 9.19 19.26
CA PRO A 195 -0.29 10.41 18.47
C PRO A 195 1.08 10.78 17.87
N LEU A 196 1.07 11.33 16.66
CA LEU A 196 2.29 11.78 16.00
C LEU A 196 2.89 13.07 16.62
N GLY A 197 2.15 13.75 17.49
CA GLY A 197 2.62 14.97 18.14
C GLY A 197 2.81 16.14 17.15
N LEU A 198 2.02 16.20 16.10
CA LEU A 198 2.10 17.27 15.10
C LEU A 198 1.61 18.60 15.67
N PRO A 199 2.16 19.74 15.20
CA PRO A 199 1.65 21.07 15.57
C PRO A 199 0.18 21.24 15.21
N GLU A 200 -0.61 21.88 16.06
CA GLU A 200 -2.04 22.13 15.80
C GLU A 200 -2.28 23.07 14.61
N ALA A 201 -1.34 23.97 14.32
CA ALA A 201 -1.34 24.88 13.19
C ALA A 201 0.04 24.88 12.53
N PRO A 202 0.37 23.88 11.71
CA PRO A 202 1.74 23.65 11.22
C PRO A 202 2.30 24.78 10.36
N PHE A 203 1.45 25.65 9.81
CA PHE A 203 1.85 26.77 8.97
C PHE A 203 1.48 28.14 9.56
N ALA A 204 1.24 28.23 10.87
CA ALA A 204 0.89 29.49 11.54
C ALA A 204 1.94 30.57 11.32
N GLU A 205 3.21 30.20 11.35
CA GLU A 205 4.35 31.09 11.15
C GLU A 205 4.97 30.97 9.72
N GLY A 206 4.25 30.42 8.77
CA GLY A 206 4.77 30.13 7.42
C GLY A 206 5.44 28.77 7.35
N GLY A 207 6.58 28.67 6.66
CA GLY A 207 7.32 27.41 6.54
C GLY A 207 6.65 26.40 5.59
N PHE A 208 5.94 26.85 4.59
CA PHE A 208 5.40 25.99 3.55
C PHE A 208 6.54 25.29 2.79
N PRO A 209 6.39 24.03 2.39
CA PRO A 209 7.40 23.30 1.62
C PRO A 209 7.42 23.73 0.14
N THR A 210 7.62 25.02 -0.08
CA THR A 210 7.70 25.69 -1.37
C THR A 210 9.03 26.44 -1.48
N PRO A 211 9.53 26.79 -2.67
CA PRO A 211 10.77 27.54 -2.83
C PRO A 211 10.79 28.86 -2.06
N SER A 212 9.65 29.54 -1.94
CA SER A 212 9.54 30.81 -1.19
C SER A 212 9.29 30.63 0.31
N GLY A 213 9.00 29.42 0.80
CA GLY A 213 8.54 29.16 2.16
C GLY A 213 7.14 29.70 2.47
N ARG A 214 6.41 30.16 1.45
CA ARG A 214 5.07 30.75 1.57
C ARG A 214 4.05 29.93 0.76
N CYS A 215 2.76 30.13 1.02
CA CYS A 215 1.72 29.60 0.18
C CYS A 215 1.77 30.28 -1.20
N GLU A 216 2.23 29.58 -2.24
CA GLU A 216 2.37 30.10 -3.59
C GLU A 216 1.07 29.94 -4.37
N PHE A 217 0.62 31.02 -5.05
CA PHE A 217 -0.55 31.01 -5.92
C PHE A 217 -0.23 30.58 -7.36
N TYR A 218 1.05 30.63 -7.73
CA TYR A 218 1.56 30.18 -9.01
C TYR A 218 2.62 29.13 -8.80
N SER A 219 2.50 28.00 -9.50
CA SER A 219 3.49 26.93 -9.47
C SER A 219 4.31 26.94 -10.76
N ALA A 220 5.55 27.40 -10.67
CA ALA A 220 6.49 27.34 -11.79
C ALA A 220 6.73 25.89 -12.25
N ARG A 221 6.66 24.92 -11.33
CA ARG A 221 6.80 23.50 -11.65
C ARG A 221 5.64 22.98 -12.52
N LEU A 222 4.40 23.36 -12.21
CA LEU A 222 3.24 22.98 -13.03
C LEU A 222 3.23 23.68 -14.38
N ALA A 223 3.68 24.93 -14.44
CA ALA A 223 3.75 25.68 -15.68
C ALA A 223 4.83 25.18 -16.66
N ALA A 224 5.75 24.35 -16.19
CA ALA A 224 6.81 23.73 -16.98
C ALA A 224 6.46 22.32 -17.50
N LEU A 225 5.27 21.79 -17.14
CA LEU A 225 4.72 20.52 -17.65
C LEU A 225 3.88 20.76 -18.90
#